data_9fc6edaa6c7b9bad717ba1d86e2a1ba3
#
_entry.id   9fc6edaa6c7b9bad717ba1d86e2a1ba3
#
_cell.length_a   1.000
_cell.length_b   1.000
_cell.length_c   1.000
_cell.angle_alpha   90.00
_cell.angle_beta   90.00
_cell.angle_gamma   90.00
#
_symmetry.space_group_name_H-M   'P 1'
#
loop_
_entity.id
_entity.type
_entity.pdbx_description
1 polymer ?
#
loop_
_entity_poly.entity_id
_entity_poly.type
_entity_poly.pdbx_seq_one_letter_code
_entity_poly.pdbx_strand_id
1 'polypeptide(L)'
;MARLGSKAATPRDQESLWRDEFSVFQERERFVNRRQLIKFLTLTSLGMFVGNVWILIKSLLPRKESYPRVTIARAAEIPVGGVKLFQYPNDKEQCLLVRIGENDYAAYSQKCTHLSCAVYYSRQDNQLICPCHNGRFSIRDGAVIQGPPTRALPHVILERTGDEISAAGMSGRLES
;
A
#
# COMPACT_ATOMS: atom_id res chain seq x y z
N MET A 1 22.05 60.86 58.98
CA MET A 1 22.58 60.00 57.90
C MET A 1 22.52 58.59 58.36
N ALA A 2 21.43 57.85 58.03
CA ALA A 2 21.28 56.44 58.35
C ALA A 2 21.61 55.59 57.13
N ARG A 3 22.69 54.81 57.22
CA ARG A 3 23.07 53.82 56.22
C ARG A 3 22.10 52.61 56.28
N LEU A 4 21.24 52.46 55.30
CA LEU A 4 20.52 51.24 55.06
C LEU A 4 21.52 50.19 54.54
N GLY A 5 21.87 49.25 55.39
CA GLY A 5 22.65 48.09 55.02
C GLY A 5 21.78 47.11 54.24
N SER A 6 22.00 47.06 52.93
CA SER A 6 21.48 46.00 52.09
C SER A 6 22.08 44.65 52.55
N LYS A 7 21.27 43.81 53.23
CA LYS A 7 21.64 42.40 53.46
C LYS A 7 21.64 41.67 52.12
N ALA A 8 22.82 41.24 51.69
CA ALA A 8 22.91 40.34 50.54
C ALA A 8 22.12 39.06 50.84
N ALA A 9 21.23 38.68 49.94
CA ALA A 9 20.44 37.46 50.04
C ALA A 9 21.34 36.23 50.14
N THR A 10 21.07 35.34 51.04
CA THR A 10 21.86 34.13 51.19
C THR A 10 21.58 33.17 50.01
N PRO A 11 22.50 32.23 49.69
CA PRO A 11 22.28 31.26 48.64
C PRO A 11 20.96 30.47 48.78
N ARG A 12 20.52 30.30 50.04
CA ARG A 12 19.27 29.59 50.37
C ARG A 12 18.03 30.45 50.04
N ASP A 13 18.09 31.74 50.15
CA ASP A 13 17.03 32.65 49.82
C ASP A 13 16.87 32.82 48.27
N GLN A 14 17.98 32.72 47.54
CA GLN A 14 17.99 32.69 46.09
C GLN A 14 17.40 31.38 45.55
N GLU A 15 17.65 30.25 46.22
CA GLU A 15 17.09 28.95 45.84
C GLU A 15 15.56 28.88 46.01
N SER A 16 15.02 29.56 46.99
CA SER A 16 13.56 29.67 47.15
C SER A 16 12.88 30.52 46.09
N LEU A 17 13.54 31.63 45.70
CA LEU A 17 13.00 32.56 44.69
C LEU A 17 12.85 31.95 43.30
N TRP A 18 13.82 31.17 42.82
CA TRP A 18 13.70 30.56 41.49
C TRP A 18 12.68 29.41 41.48
N ARG A 19 12.42 28.75 42.64
CA ARG A 19 11.36 27.74 42.75
C ARG A 19 9.97 28.35 42.70
N ASP A 20 9.80 29.55 43.24
CA ASP A 20 8.49 30.27 43.18
C ASP A 20 8.26 30.91 41.79
N GLU A 21 9.35 31.37 41.16
CA GLU A 21 9.28 31.98 39.81
C GLU A 21 9.04 30.94 38.70
N PHE A 22 9.51 29.70 38.89
CA PHE A 22 9.26 28.58 38.01
C PHE A 22 8.28 27.59 38.64
N SER A 23 7.01 27.98 38.70
CA SER A 23 5.92 27.15 39.28
C SER A 23 5.60 25.87 38.48
N VAL A 24 6.43 25.50 37.51
CA VAL A 24 6.26 24.31 36.66
C VAL A 24 6.12 23.01 37.48
N PHE A 25 6.66 22.98 38.70
CA PHE A 25 6.56 21.81 39.59
C PHE A 25 5.27 21.76 40.41
N GLN A 26 4.65 22.90 40.75
CA GLN A 26 3.42 22.94 41.54
C GLN A 26 2.16 22.59 40.73
N GLU A 27 2.13 22.95 39.45
CA GLU A 27 1.01 22.59 38.57
C GLU A 27 1.01 21.12 38.18
N ARG A 28 2.18 20.49 38.11
CA ARG A 28 2.32 19.09 37.69
C ARG A 28 1.76 18.09 38.72
N GLU A 29 1.80 18.41 40.01
CA GLU A 29 1.29 17.51 41.04
C GLU A 29 -0.25 17.46 41.11
N ARG A 30 -0.95 18.44 40.54
CA ARG A 30 -2.42 18.50 40.55
C ARG A 30 -3.10 17.70 39.45
N PHE A 31 -2.42 17.42 38.33
CA PHE A 31 -3.10 16.88 37.14
C PHE A 31 -3.18 15.37 37.04
N VAL A 32 -2.32 14.61 37.69
CA VAL A 32 -2.37 13.14 37.54
C VAL A 32 -2.22 12.44 38.87
N ASN A 33 -3.35 12.17 39.52
CA ASN A 33 -3.38 11.25 40.64
C ASN A 33 -3.04 9.82 40.10
N ARG A 34 -2.21 9.04 40.81
CA ARG A 34 -1.82 7.67 40.41
C ARG A 34 -3.00 6.83 39.95
N ARG A 35 -4.14 6.97 40.61
CA ARG A 35 -5.37 6.26 40.25
C ARG A 35 -5.95 6.70 38.89
N GLN A 36 -5.85 7.98 38.53
CA GLN A 36 -6.26 8.48 37.23
C GLN A 36 -5.30 8.07 36.12
N LEU A 37 -4.00 8.08 36.40
CA LEU A 37 -2.99 7.60 35.44
C LEU A 37 -3.23 6.13 35.09
N ILE A 38 -3.44 5.27 36.08
CA ILE A 38 -3.72 3.85 35.86
C ILE A 38 -4.99 3.68 35.03
N LYS A 39 -6.07 4.39 35.35
CA LYS A 39 -7.31 4.33 34.57
C LYS A 39 -7.10 4.78 33.13
N PHE A 40 -6.35 5.84 32.92
CA PHE A 40 -6.05 6.34 31.58
C PHE A 40 -5.21 5.33 30.78
N LEU A 41 -4.17 4.78 31.35
CA LEU A 41 -3.33 3.77 30.72
C LEU A 41 -4.09 2.47 30.41
N THR A 42 -4.96 2.02 31.31
CA THR A 42 -5.78 0.82 31.05
C THR A 42 -6.80 1.06 29.95
N LEU A 43 -7.44 2.23 29.90
CA LEU A 43 -8.40 2.56 28.84
C LEU A 43 -7.73 2.70 27.47
N THR A 44 -6.57 3.37 27.41
CA THR A 44 -5.83 3.49 26.15
C THR A 44 -5.30 2.13 25.66
N SER A 45 -4.78 1.31 26.56
CA SER A 45 -4.32 -0.04 26.22
C SER A 45 -5.47 -0.92 25.73
N LEU A 46 -6.62 -0.85 26.40
CA LEU A 46 -7.84 -1.58 25.98
C LEU A 46 -8.32 -1.09 24.60
N GLY A 47 -8.33 0.22 24.37
CA GLY A 47 -8.70 0.80 23.07
C GLY A 47 -7.79 0.34 21.93
N MET A 48 -6.46 0.32 22.16
CA MET A 48 -5.49 -0.20 21.20
C MET A 48 -5.70 -1.70 20.94
N PHE A 49 -5.96 -2.48 22.00
CA PHE A 49 -6.22 -3.91 21.85
C PHE A 49 -7.46 -4.18 20.99
N VAL A 50 -8.57 -3.52 21.29
CA VAL A 50 -9.82 -3.64 20.53
C VAL A 50 -9.61 -3.22 19.06
N GLY A 51 -8.88 -2.13 18.83
CA GLY A 51 -8.54 -1.69 17.47
C GLY A 51 -7.73 -2.73 16.68
N ASN A 52 -6.71 -3.31 17.31
CA ASN A 52 -5.90 -4.35 16.68
C ASN A 52 -6.70 -5.62 16.39
N VAL A 53 -7.56 -6.06 17.33
CA VAL A 53 -8.46 -7.20 17.13
C VAL A 53 -9.43 -6.93 15.97
N TRP A 54 -9.98 -5.73 15.88
CA TRP A 54 -10.86 -5.33 14.77
C TRP A 54 -10.15 -5.39 13.41
N ILE A 55 -8.91 -4.88 13.33
CA ILE A 55 -8.10 -4.96 12.11
C ILE A 55 -7.83 -6.43 11.74
N LEU A 56 -7.47 -7.25 12.73
CA LEU A 56 -7.23 -8.68 12.53
C LEU A 56 -8.48 -9.38 11.98
N ILE A 57 -9.65 -9.15 12.60
CA ILE A 57 -10.92 -9.73 12.13
C ILE A 57 -11.19 -9.29 10.69
N LYS A 58 -11.03 -8.00 10.38
CA LYS A 58 -11.22 -7.49 9.01
C LYS A 58 -10.24 -8.09 8.01
N SER A 59 -9.01 -8.40 8.40
CA SER A 59 -8.01 -9.01 7.52
C SER A 59 -8.27 -10.49 7.26
N LEU A 60 -8.94 -11.18 8.20
CA LEU A 60 -9.33 -12.59 8.05
C LEU A 60 -10.61 -12.77 7.23
N LEU A 61 -11.42 -11.72 7.09
CA LEU A 61 -12.61 -11.77 6.25
C LEU A 61 -12.20 -11.65 4.78
N PRO A 62 -12.54 -12.64 3.92
CA PRO A 62 -12.24 -12.58 2.50
C PRO A 62 -12.95 -11.36 1.88
N ARG A 63 -12.18 -10.43 1.34
CA ARG A 63 -12.74 -9.36 0.52
C ARG A 63 -13.21 -9.98 -0.79
N LYS A 64 -14.52 -10.03 -1.01
CA LYS A 64 -15.07 -10.29 -2.33
C LYS A 64 -14.80 -9.06 -3.18
N GLU A 65 -13.71 -9.07 -3.92
CA GLU A 65 -13.48 -8.06 -4.96
C GLU A 65 -14.48 -8.35 -6.07
N SER A 66 -15.45 -7.47 -6.22
CA SER A 66 -16.39 -7.53 -7.35
C SER A 66 -15.75 -6.81 -8.52
N TYR A 67 -15.31 -7.57 -9.49
CA TYR A 67 -14.74 -7.03 -10.72
C TYR A 67 -15.84 -6.78 -11.76
N PRO A 68 -15.87 -5.59 -12.40
CA PRO A 68 -16.81 -5.34 -13.48
C PRO A 68 -16.45 -6.21 -14.70
N ARG A 69 -17.46 -6.66 -15.43
CA ARG A 69 -17.25 -7.27 -16.74
C ARG A 69 -17.14 -6.15 -17.77
N VAL A 70 -16.01 -6.08 -18.45
CA VAL A 70 -15.73 -5.03 -19.44
C VAL A 70 -15.24 -5.66 -20.73
N THR A 71 -15.89 -5.32 -21.85
CA THR A 71 -15.42 -5.71 -23.19
C THR A 71 -14.14 -4.94 -23.52
N ILE A 72 -13.08 -5.68 -23.88
CA ILE A 72 -11.76 -5.11 -24.16
C ILE A 72 -11.54 -4.96 -25.67
N ALA A 73 -11.85 -6.00 -26.43
CA ALA A 73 -11.50 -6.06 -27.85
C ALA A 73 -12.37 -7.08 -28.60
N ARG A 74 -12.34 -6.97 -29.93
CA ARG A 74 -12.74 -8.07 -30.82
C ARG A 74 -11.52 -8.88 -31.23
N ALA A 75 -11.66 -10.19 -31.33
CA ALA A 75 -10.57 -11.09 -31.70
C ALA A 75 -9.95 -10.73 -33.06
N ALA A 76 -10.78 -10.28 -34.01
CA ALA A 76 -10.35 -9.83 -35.32
C ALA A 76 -9.48 -8.55 -35.32
N GLU A 77 -9.56 -7.75 -34.26
CA GLU A 77 -8.78 -6.49 -34.17
C GLU A 77 -7.30 -6.70 -33.81
N ILE A 78 -6.98 -7.85 -33.23
CA ILE A 78 -5.62 -8.09 -32.70
C ILE A 78 -4.98 -9.22 -33.55
N PRO A 79 -3.93 -8.92 -34.33
CA PRO A 79 -3.19 -9.95 -35.06
C PRO A 79 -2.45 -10.88 -34.08
N VAL A 80 -2.08 -12.07 -34.53
CA VAL A 80 -1.25 -13.00 -33.72
C VAL A 80 0.09 -12.35 -33.39
N GLY A 81 0.46 -12.34 -32.10
CA GLY A 81 1.60 -11.61 -31.57
C GLY A 81 1.33 -10.10 -31.38
N GLY A 82 0.10 -9.64 -31.62
CA GLY A 82 -0.32 -8.27 -31.35
C GLY A 82 -0.63 -8.02 -29.89
N VAL A 83 -0.54 -6.74 -29.49
CA VAL A 83 -0.81 -6.27 -28.12
C VAL A 83 -1.84 -5.15 -28.17
N LYS A 84 -2.81 -5.19 -27.24
CA LYS A 84 -3.75 -4.08 -27.01
C LYS A 84 -3.68 -3.66 -25.57
N LEU A 85 -3.48 -2.37 -25.31
CA LEU A 85 -3.53 -1.79 -23.97
C LEU A 85 -4.97 -1.46 -23.60
N PHE A 86 -5.35 -1.69 -22.35
CA PHE A 86 -6.66 -1.38 -21.82
C PHE A 86 -6.58 -1.08 -20.32
N GLN A 87 -7.64 -0.52 -19.75
CA GLN A 87 -7.72 -0.19 -18.33
C GLN A 87 -8.66 -1.17 -17.64
N TYR A 88 -8.20 -1.77 -16.54
CA TYR A 88 -8.99 -2.72 -15.76
C TYR A 88 -8.34 -3.00 -14.39
N PRO A 89 -9.09 -3.09 -13.27
CA PRO A 89 -10.56 -2.98 -13.15
C PRO A 89 -11.08 -1.54 -13.07
N ASN A 90 -10.19 -0.56 -13.09
CA ASN A 90 -10.48 0.86 -13.00
C ASN A 90 -9.55 1.66 -13.93
N ASP A 91 -9.79 2.96 -14.08
CA ASP A 91 -9.04 3.85 -14.99
C ASP A 91 -7.56 4.07 -14.59
N LYS A 92 -7.16 3.65 -13.39
CA LYS A 92 -5.79 3.83 -12.89
C LYS A 92 -4.89 2.63 -13.16
N GLU A 93 -5.49 1.47 -13.45
CA GLU A 93 -4.77 0.22 -13.66
C GLU A 93 -4.67 -0.08 -15.15
N GLN A 94 -3.47 0.08 -15.69
CA GLN A 94 -3.19 -0.24 -17.09
C GLN A 94 -2.85 -1.71 -17.23
N CYS A 95 -3.50 -2.37 -18.18
CA CYS A 95 -3.31 -3.77 -18.50
C CYS A 95 -2.94 -3.93 -19.98
N LEU A 96 -2.33 -5.05 -20.30
CA LEU A 96 -2.00 -5.43 -21.66
C LEU A 96 -2.67 -6.77 -22.01
N LEU A 97 -3.31 -6.83 -23.16
CA LEU A 97 -3.87 -8.03 -23.78
C LEU A 97 -2.96 -8.43 -24.92
N VAL A 98 -2.49 -9.68 -24.91
CA VAL A 98 -1.63 -10.23 -25.95
C VAL A 98 -2.34 -11.39 -26.64
N ARG A 99 -2.36 -11.42 -27.95
CA ARG A 99 -2.76 -12.60 -28.73
C ARG A 99 -1.58 -13.47 -29.00
N ILE A 100 -1.47 -14.60 -28.30
CA ILE A 100 -0.34 -15.52 -28.37
C ILE A 100 -0.45 -16.46 -29.58
N GLY A 101 -1.67 -16.91 -29.85
CA GLY A 101 -1.98 -17.84 -30.93
C GLY A 101 -3.30 -17.47 -31.64
N GLU A 102 -3.79 -18.36 -32.51
CA GLU A 102 -5.04 -18.09 -33.24
C GLU A 102 -6.23 -17.87 -32.31
N ASN A 103 -6.34 -18.68 -31.26
CA ASN A 103 -7.42 -18.61 -30.26
C ASN A 103 -6.90 -18.41 -28.86
N ASP A 104 -5.64 -18.05 -28.70
CA ASP A 104 -4.96 -18.00 -27.41
C ASP A 104 -4.61 -16.55 -27.04
N TYR A 105 -5.13 -16.11 -25.89
CA TYR A 105 -5.01 -14.75 -25.39
C TYR A 105 -4.57 -14.77 -23.93
N ALA A 106 -3.69 -13.85 -23.56
CA ALA A 106 -3.32 -13.61 -22.19
C ALA A 106 -3.38 -12.11 -21.87
N ALA A 107 -3.82 -11.78 -20.68
CA ALA A 107 -3.85 -10.40 -20.24
C ALA A 107 -3.28 -10.25 -18.82
N TYR A 108 -2.46 -9.22 -18.64
CA TYR A 108 -1.74 -8.95 -17.39
C TYR A 108 -1.80 -7.48 -17.04
N SER A 109 -1.62 -7.18 -15.74
CA SER A 109 -1.29 -5.82 -15.34
C SER A 109 0.02 -5.39 -16.01
N GLN A 110 0.05 -4.16 -16.50
CA GLN A 110 1.28 -3.58 -17.07
C GLN A 110 2.29 -3.15 -16.00
N LYS A 111 1.92 -3.17 -14.72
CA LYS A 111 2.79 -2.79 -13.61
C LYS A 111 3.69 -3.95 -13.18
N CYS A 112 4.99 -3.74 -13.27
CA CYS A 112 6.00 -4.67 -12.76
C CYS A 112 5.90 -4.84 -11.25
N THR A 113 5.92 -6.07 -10.76
CA THR A 113 5.81 -6.41 -9.33
C THR A 113 7.06 -6.10 -8.50
N HIS A 114 8.09 -5.49 -9.11
CA HIS A 114 9.25 -4.96 -8.40
C HIS A 114 9.05 -3.51 -7.97
N LEU A 115 8.94 -2.57 -8.92
CA LEU A 115 8.82 -1.13 -8.68
C LEU A 115 7.85 -0.46 -9.66
N SER A 116 6.77 -1.14 -10.03
CA SER A 116 5.67 -0.62 -10.84
C SER A 116 6.04 -0.04 -12.22
N CYS A 117 7.23 -0.34 -12.75
CA CYS A 117 7.62 0.03 -14.10
C CYS A 117 6.70 -0.64 -15.14
N ALA A 118 6.47 0.02 -16.26
CA ALA A 118 5.65 -0.54 -17.33
C ALA A 118 6.31 -1.75 -17.98
N VAL A 119 5.56 -2.85 -18.04
CA VAL A 119 5.96 -4.09 -18.70
C VAL A 119 5.46 -4.07 -20.14
N TYR A 120 6.24 -4.64 -21.07
CA TYR A 120 5.85 -4.82 -22.46
C TYR A 120 6.03 -6.25 -22.93
N TYR A 121 5.32 -6.65 -23.97
CA TYR A 121 5.48 -7.96 -24.59
C TYR A 121 6.57 -7.95 -25.65
N SER A 122 7.55 -8.85 -25.52
CA SER A 122 8.55 -9.13 -26.55
C SER A 122 8.11 -10.33 -27.39
N ARG A 123 7.79 -10.07 -28.65
CA ARG A 123 7.40 -11.13 -29.58
C ARG A 123 8.57 -12.08 -29.91
N GLN A 124 9.79 -11.58 -29.89
CA GLN A 124 10.99 -12.39 -30.17
C GLN A 124 11.26 -13.41 -29.07
N ASP A 125 11.16 -12.98 -27.82
CA ASP A 125 11.39 -13.83 -26.65
C ASP A 125 10.14 -14.59 -26.22
N ASN A 126 8.96 -14.20 -26.72
CA ASN A 126 7.65 -14.66 -26.27
C ASN A 126 7.47 -14.49 -24.74
N GLN A 127 7.91 -13.36 -24.22
CA GLN A 127 7.96 -13.04 -22.80
C GLN A 127 7.44 -11.61 -22.55
N LEU A 128 7.06 -11.37 -21.29
CA LEU A 128 6.78 -10.04 -20.79
C LEU A 128 8.05 -9.50 -20.14
N ILE A 129 8.49 -8.30 -20.54
CA ILE A 129 9.77 -7.71 -20.15
C ILE A 129 9.53 -6.39 -19.44
N CYS A 130 10.17 -6.22 -18.27
CA CYS A 130 10.28 -4.94 -17.57
C CYS A 130 11.66 -4.32 -17.87
N PRO A 131 11.72 -3.16 -18.54
CA PRO A 131 13.00 -2.58 -18.98
C PRO A 131 13.83 -1.99 -17.83
N CYS A 132 13.20 -1.61 -16.71
CA CYS A 132 13.88 -0.90 -15.63
C CYS A 132 15.02 -1.72 -15.00
N HIS A 133 14.77 -3.00 -14.72
CA HIS A 133 15.76 -3.89 -14.08
C HIS A 133 15.82 -5.26 -14.75
N ASN A 134 15.46 -5.31 -16.03
CA ASN A 134 15.50 -6.53 -16.86
C ASN A 134 14.70 -7.71 -16.24
N GLY A 135 13.58 -7.40 -15.59
CA GLY A 135 12.63 -8.40 -15.11
C GLY A 135 11.96 -9.10 -16.30
N ARG A 136 11.88 -10.42 -16.29
CA ARG A 136 11.25 -11.24 -17.32
C ARG A 136 10.17 -12.10 -16.72
N PHE A 137 9.02 -12.15 -17.38
CA PHE A 137 7.87 -12.92 -16.94
C PHE A 137 7.34 -13.80 -18.07
N SER A 138 6.83 -14.94 -17.69
CA SER A 138 6.19 -15.88 -18.60
C SER A 138 4.88 -15.31 -19.15
N ILE A 139 4.67 -15.41 -20.45
CA ILE A 139 3.43 -14.98 -21.09
C ILE A 139 2.25 -15.92 -20.78
N ARG A 140 2.49 -17.15 -20.32
CA ARG A 140 1.45 -18.13 -20.07
C ARG A 140 0.76 -17.95 -18.72
N ASP A 141 1.52 -17.67 -17.68
CA ASP A 141 1.06 -17.63 -16.29
C ASP A 141 1.55 -16.40 -15.52
N GLY A 142 2.32 -15.49 -16.17
CA GLY A 142 2.88 -14.31 -15.53
C GLY A 142 3.99 -14.59 -14.54
N ALA A 143 4.44 -15.84 -14.39
CA ALA A 143 5.49 -16.22 -13.44
C ALA A 143 6.81 -15.51 -13.75
N VAL A 144 7.60 -15.23 -12.71
CA VAL A 144 8.92 -14.62 -12.85
C VAL A 144 9.88 -15.62 -13.43
N ILE A 145 10.49 -15.28 -14.56
CA ILE A 145 11.55 -16.08 -15.21
C ILE A 145 12.92 -15.57 -14.76
N GLN A 146 13.08 -14.24 -14.69
CA GLN A 146 14.37 -13.60 -14.41
C GLN A 146 14.18 -12.20 -13.78
N GLY A 147 15.17 -11.78 -13.01
CA GLY A 147 15.30 -10.43 -12.49
C GLY A 147 14.86 -10.29 -11.03
N PRO A 148 14.80 -9.06 -10.50
CA PRO A 148 14.49 -8.80 -9.11
C PRO A 148 13.02 -8.97 -8.70
N PRO A 149 12.00 -9.04 -9.58
CA PRO A 149 10.64 -9.32 -9.16
C PRO A 149 10.54 -10.66 -8.42
N THR A 150 9.78 -10.70 -7.32
CA THR A 150 9.60 -11.91 -6.50
C THR A 150 8.22 -12.53 -6.64
N ARG A 151 7.31 -11.85 -7.36
CA ARG A 151 5.92 -12.28 -7.55
C ARG A 151 5.54 -12.24 -9.02
N ALA A 152 4.65 -13.16 -9.40
CA ALA A 152 4.05 -13.17 -10.74
C ALA A 152 3.29 -11.86 -11.02
N LEU A 153 3.16 -11.50 -12.29
CA LEU A 153 2.29 -10.41 -12.71
C LEU A 153 0.83 -10.75 -12.43
N PRO A 154 0.02 -9.79 -11.94
CA PRO A 154 -1.41 -9.98 -11.83
C PRO A 154 -2.03 -10.29 -13.21
N HIS A 155 -2.79 -11.36 -13.26
CA HIS A 155 -3.40 -11.87 -14.48
C HIS A 155 -4.87 -11.45 -14.55
N VAL A 156 -5.30 -10.95 -15.72
CA VAL A 156 -6.72 -10.63 -15.99
C VAL A 156 -7.42 -11.87 -16.50
N ILE A 157 -8.52 -12.24 -15.84
CA ILE A 157 -9.36 -13.35 -16.24
C ILE A 157 -10.16 -12.91 -17.47
N LEU A 158 -9.92 -13.59 -18.59
CA LEU A 158 -10.57 -13.32 -19.85
C LEU A 158 -11.75 -14.26 -20.09
N GLU A 159 -12.84 -13.73 -20.59
CA GLU A 159 -13.96 -14.49 -21.13
C GLU A 159 -14.14 -14.13 -22.61
N ARG A 160 -14.30 -15.15 -23.43
CA ARG A 160 -14.56 -14.96 -24.87
C ARG A 160 -15.96 -15.44 -25.21
N THR A 161 -16.72 -14.58 -25.87
CA THR A 161 -18.05 -14.89 -26.39
C THR A 161 -18.05 -14.59 -27.90
N GLY A 162 -17.90 -15.64 -28.71
CA GLY A 162 -17.76 -15.48 -30.16
C GLY A 162 -16.48 -14.72 -30.54
N ASP A 163 -16.63 -13.52 -31.09
CA ASP A 163 -15.52 -12.64 -31.47
C ASP A 163 -15.15 -11.62 -30.37
N GLU A 164 -15.93 -11.53 -29.31
CA GLU A 164 -15.78 -10.54 -28.28
C GLU A 164 -14.93 -11.09 -27.11
N ILE A 165 -13.91 -10.30 -26.68
CA ILE A 165 -13.03 -10.60 -25.57
C ILE A 165 -13.33 -9.63 -24.43
N SER A 166 -13.70 -10.15 -23.27
CA SER A 166 -14.06 -9.37 -22.08
C SER A 166 -13.19 -9.72 -20.89
N ALA A 167 -12.88 -8.73 -20.06
CA ALA A 167 -12.30 -8.93 -18.72
C ALA A 167 -13.43 -9.22 -17.74
N ALA A 168 -13.28 -10.30 -16.95
CA ALA A 168 -14.28 -10.74 -15.97
C ALA A 168 -13.75 -10.75 -14.55
N GLY A 169 -12.45 -10.59 -14.36
CA GLY A 169 -11.81 -10.60 -13.05
C GLY A 169 -10.32 -10.43 -13.13
N MET A 170 -9.68 -10.41 -11.96
CA MET A 170 -8.23 -10.34 -11.85
C MET A 170 -7.75 -11.31 -10.78
N SER A 171 -6.70 -12.06 -11.07
CA SER A 171 -6.03 -12.90 -10.10
C SER A 171 -4.65 -12.35 -9.76
N GLY A 172 -4.26 -12.46 -8.49
CA GLY A 172 -3.05 -11.84 -7.98
C GLY A 172 -3.32 -10.49 -7.31
N ARG A 173 -2.33 -9.99 -6.56
CA ARG A 173 -2.44 -8.72 -5.85
C ARG A 173 -2.00 -7.58 -6.76
N LEU A 174 -2.88 -6.60 -6.97
CA LEU A 174 -2.51 -5.33 -7.58
C LEU A 174 -1.60 -4.54 -6.62
N GLU A 175 -0.56 -3.92 -7.16
CA GLU A 175 0.25 -2.95 -6.42
C GLU A 175 -0.55 -1.64 -6.33
N SER A 176 -0.85 -1.22 -5.11
CA SER A 176 -1.55 0.04 -4.82
C SER A 176 -0.57 1.21 -4.73
#